data_db73c0e2cce46054b96cb682f4ea7740
#
_entry.id   db73c0e2cce46054b96cb682f4ea7740
#
_cell.length_a   1.000
_cell.length_b   1.000
_cell.length_c   1.000
_cell.angle_alpha   90.00
_cell.angle_beta   90.00
_cell.angle_gamma   90.00
#
_symmetry.space_group_name_H-M   'P 1'
#
loop_
_entity.id
_entity.type
_entity.pdbx_description
1 polymer ?
#
loop_
_entity_poly.entity_id
_entity_poly.type
_entity_poly.pdbx_seq_one_letter_code
_entity_poly.pdbx_strand_id
1 'polypeptide(L)'
;MVAKKALFSIILVILVVVSLSYLANAVSLSGVKKEGMLLLAVAETAEGEYKGQLAKLELEIRPGVGEIFLNTFPSTKLDTQISTRFAKEMACKYADADCNNHDFLYAITSSSTLVGGPSASAAIGVLTVAMLEGLPIDKTVALTGTINSGFLIGPVSGIKEKMEVASKNGIKKVLIPVGTMTYVDKDNSTVDLSIVGEELGIEVVEIGDIDEALFHFTGVSKERGDKVLEVNENYDRIMQKLSSDLCERSNILFEKIEGFELNDGFQVLMDAAVNSTNQAKLEKEQGDHYSSASLCFGANVNLNTLYLSVYEFNFSEVNSQASSIREDQKKLFDFLNENPIETIADLQAYNIVMDRLLEVDENLETLREAIEADQLNKTYYVLAFSTERLYSAYAWSEFYNHQGQKFDFEKGRLKASCLSKIYEAEERYNYVNLFFPNLLRGQLPGQLPE
;
A
#
# COMPACT_ATOMS: atom_id res chain seq x y z
N MET A 1 34.82 52.53 49.08
CA MET A 1 34.98 51.06 49.13
C MET A 1 33.63 50.32 49.21
N VAL A 2 32.66 50.87 49.93
CA VAL A 2 31.32 50.27 50.10
C VAL A 2 30.52 50.18 48.80
N ALA A 3 30.50 51.20 47.90
CA ALA A 3 29.78 51.21 46.65
C ALA A 3 30.27 50.14 45.65
N LYS A 4 31.58 49.81 45.61
CA LYS A 4 32.12 48.77 44.74
C LYS A 4 31.70 47.37 45.20
N LYS A 5 31.58 47.14 46.52
CA LYS A 5 31.11 45.87 47.08
C LYS A 5 29.62 45.66 46.81
N ALA A 6 28.80 46.71 46.92
CA ALA A 6 27.38 46.65 46.58
C ALA A 6 27.14 46.37 45.12
N LEU A 7 27.89 47.01 44.17
CA LEU A 7 27.80 46.75 42.75
C LEU A 7 28.20 45.32 42.41
N PHE A 8 29.25 44.77 43.01
CA PHE A 8 29.69 43.40 42.79
C PHE A 8 28.64 42.40 43.28
N SER A 9 28.01 42.63 44.43
CA SER A 9 26.93 41.79 44.94
C SER A 9 25.69 41.80 44.03
N ILE A 10 25.32 42.96 43.46
CA ILE A 10 24.19 43.08 42.51
C ILE A 10 24.50 42.28 41.21
N ILE A 11 25.70 42.40 40.69
CA ILE A 11 26.10 41.69 39.47
C ILE A 11 26.09 40.16 39.72
N LEU A 12 26.57 39.72 40.90
CA LEU A 12 26.56 38.30 41.28
C LEU A 12 25.13 37.72 41.37
N VAL A 13 24.21 38.50 41.98
CA VAL A 13 22.80 38.13 42.08
C VAL A 13 22.14 38.05 40.73
N ILE A 14 22.41 39.01 39.82
CA ILE A 14 21.91 38.98 38.44
C ILE A 14 22.44 37.76 37.67
N LEU A 15 23.73 37.42 37.80
CA LEU A 15 24.34 36.23 37.17
C LEU A 15 23.72 34.93 37.71
N VAL A 16 23.46 34.85 39.00
CA VAL A 16 22.79 33.67 39.63
C VAL A 16 21.31 33.59 39.13
N VAL A 17 20.60 34.67 39.06
CA VAL A 17 19.21 34.68 38.58
C VAL A 17 19.16 34.32 37.09
N VAL A 18 20.08 34.83 36.28
CA VAL A 18 20.18 34.48 34.86
C VAL A 18 20.57 32.99 34.66
N SER A 19 21.53 32.48 35.45
CA SER A 19 21.90 31.06 35.39
C SER A 19 20.77 30.14 35.88
N LEU A 20 20.01 30.55 36.89
CA LEU A 20 18.82 29.83 37.36
C LEU A 20 17.69 29.85 36.35
N SER A 21 17.48 30.95 35.58
CA SER A 21 16.52 30.99 34.51
C SER A 21 16.93 30.17 33.31
N TYR A 22 18.21 30.08 32.99
CA TYR A 22 18.74 29.10 31.98
C TYR A 22 18.60 27.67 32.43
N LEU A 23 18.85 27.38 33.69
CA LEU A 23 18.64 26.01 34.28
C LEU A 23 17.15 25.66 34.36
N ALA A 24 16.27 26.63 34.70
CA ALA A 24 14.83 26.39 34.70
C ALA A 24 14.26 26.16 33.28
N ASN A 25 14.77 26.84 32.26
CA ASN A 25 14.46 26.54 30.87
C ASN A 25 15.06 25.21 30.39
N ALA A 26 16.22 24.82 30.86
CA ALA A 26 16.83 23.51 30.56
C ALA A 26 16.12 22.34 31.26
N VAL A 27 15.59 22.55 32.46
CA VAL A 27 14.81 21.54 33.23
C VAL A 27 13.35 21.46 32.75
N SER A 28 12.82 22.52 32.12
CA SER A 28 11.53 22.48 31.41
C SER A 28 11.57 21.66 30.11
N LEU A 29 12.70 21.15 29.73
CA LEU A 29 12.97 20.27 28.59
C LEU A 29 13.05 18.79 28.98
N SER A 30 12.21 18.31 29.90
CA SER A 30 11.88 16.88 29.89
C SER A 30 10.91 16.65 28.74
N GLY A 31 11.44 16.62 27.53
CA GLY A 31 10.69 16.52 26.26
C GLY A 31 10.03 15.16 26.03
N VAL A 32 9.58 14.52 27.09
CA VAL A 32 8.78 13.29 26.99
C VAL A 32 7.33 13.69 26.83
N LYS A 33 6.79 13.42 25.64
CA LYS A 33 5.36 13.55 25.34
C LYS A 33 4.72 12.18 25.43
N LYS A 34 3.59 12.05 26.08
CA LYS A 34 2.83 10.79 26.15
C LYS A 34 1.35 11.05 25.92
N GLU A 35 0.75 10.28 25.02
CA GLU A 35 -0.68 10.35 24.70
C GLU A 35 -1.19 8.95 24.28
N GLY A 36 -2.50 8.77 24.20
CA GLY A 36 -3.08 7.50 23.76
C GLY A 36 -4.49 7.63 23.23
N MET A 37 -4.92 6.60 22.49
CA MET A 37 -6.25 6.48 21.91
C MET A 37 -6.70 5.02 21.88
N LEU A 38 -7.99 4.79 21.58
CA LEU A 38 -8.53 3.46 21.35
C LEU A 38 -8.38 3.08 19.88
N LEU A 39 -7.98 1.84 19.64
CA LEU A 39 -7.91 1.21 18.33
C LEU A 39 -9.05 0.21 18.18
N LEU A 40 -9.65 0.18 16.99
CA LEU A 40 -10.68 -0.77 16.62
C LEU A 40 -10.08 -1.96 15.89
N ALA A 41 -10.35 -3.16 16.39
CA ALA A 41 -9.86 -4.42 15.82
C ALA A 41 -11.02 -5.43 15.69
N VAL A 42 -10.77 -6.50 14.98
CA VAL A 42 -11.64 -7.69 14.96
C VAL A 42 -10.80 -8.92 15.27
N ALA A 43 -11.42 -9.88 15.95
CA ALA A 43 -10.87 -11.22 16.11
C ALA A 43 -11.80 -12.20 15.38
N GLU A 44 -11.22 -13.16 14.69
CA GLU A 44 -11.96 -14.27 14.08
C GLU A 44 -12.25 -15.31 15.15
N THR A 45 -13.51 -15.74 15.24
CA THR A 45 -13.91 -16.82 16.13
C THR A 45 -13.59 -18.19 15.53
N ALA A 46 -13.72 -19.25 16.33
CA ALA A 46 -13.52 -20.61 15.85
C ALA A 46 -14.54 -21.03 14.76
N GLU A 47 -15.68 -20.33 14.71
CA GLU A 47 -16.73 -20.54 13.72
C GLU A 47 -16.52 -19.70 12.44
N GLY A 48 -15.42 -18.92 12.34
CA GLY A 48 -15.11 -18.08 11.18
C GLY A 48 -15.89 -16.75 11.15
N GLU A 49 -16.52 -16.37 12.26
CA GLU A 49 -17.18 -15.08 12.40
C GLU A 49 -16.23 -14.01 12.96
N TYR A 50 -16.44 -12.76 12.60
CA TYR A 50 -15.71 -11.64 13.17
C TYR A 50 -16.39 -11.12 14.45
N LYS A 51 -15.57 -10.86 15.47
CA LYS A 51 -16.02 -10.21 16.71
C LYS A 51 -15.20 -8.96 16.95
N GLY A 52 -15.87 -7.82 17.16
CA GLY A 52 -15.23 -6.56 17.47
C GLY A 52 -14.40 -6.64 18.76
N GLN A 53 -13.21 -6.05 18.72
CA GLN A 53 -12.26 -5.98 19.82
C GLN A 53 -11.71 -4.56 19.93
N LEU A 54 -11.31 -4.18 21.14
CA LEU A 54 -10.57 -2.94 21.38
C LEU A 54 -9.14 -3.22 21.78
N ALA A 55 -8.25 -2.37 21.29
CA ALA A 55 -6.91 -2.25 21.81
C ALA A 55 -6.66 -0.81 22.28
N LYS A 56 -5.86 -0.64 23.29
CA LYS A 56 -5.36 0.66 23.74
C LYS A 56 -4.02 0.91 23.09
N LEU A 57 -3.89 2.02 22.36
CA LEU A 57 -2.62 2.53 21.88
C LEU A 57 -2.13 3.63 22.80
N GLU A 58 -0.89 3.53 23.23
CA GLU A 58 -0.15 4.60 23.89
C GLU A 58 1.11 4.88 23.08
N LEU A 59 1.43 6.15 22.91
CA LEU A 59 2.67 6.61 22.27
C LEU A 59 3.40 7.51 23.23
N GLU A 60 4.68 7.22 23.43
CA GLU A 60 5.62 8.11 24.10
C GLU A 60 6.68 8.53 23.09
N ILE A 61 6.89 9.84 22.94
CA ILE A 61 7.96 10.43 22.13
C ILE A 61 8.96 11.09 23.06
N ARG A 62 10.22 10.74 22.92
CA ARG A 62 11.32 11.27 23.73
C ARG A 62 12.54 11.56 22.86
N PRO A 63 13.47 12.43 23.31
CA PRO A 63 14.75 12.62 22.62
C PRO A 63 15.46 11.28 22.42
N GLY A 64 16.01 11.05 21.23
CA GLY A 64 16.63 9.79 20.87
C GLY A 64 17.36 9.85 19.54
N VAL A 65 17.40 8.74 18.82
CA VAL A 65 18.14 8.56 17.56
C VAL A 65 17.25 8.07 16.39
N GLY A 66 15.95 8.22 16.53
CA GLY A 66 14.98 7.85 15.49
C GLY A 66 14.43 6.43 15.61
N GLU A 67 14.73 5.73 16.71
CA GLU A 67 14.32 4.34 16.89
C GLU A 67 12.82 4.19 17.21
N ILE A 68 12.28 3.02 16.84
CA ILE A 68 10.89 2.63 17.09
C ILE A 68 10.91 1.42 18.02
N PHE A 69 10.32 1.59 19.18
CA PHE A 69 10.08 0.53 20.14
C PHE A 69 8.60 0.16 20.11
N LEU A 70 8.30 -1.11 19.94
CA LEU A 70 6.94 -1.62 19.97
C LEU A 70 6.77 -2.62 21.09
N ASN A 71 6.00 -2.24 22.11
CA ASN A 71 5.57 -3.10 23.19
C ASN A 71 4.14 -3.54 22.98
N THR A 72 3.88 -4.83 22.94
CA THR A 72 2.55 -5.36 22.68
C THR A 72 2.16 -6.42 23.69
N PHE A 73 0.93 -6.33 24.17
CA PHE A 73 0.34 -7.36 25.02
C PHE A 73 -1.11 -7.59 24.60
N PRO A 74 -1.43 -8.81 24.18
CA PRO A 74 -0.57 -9.93 23.83
C PRO A 74 0.32 -9.67 22.60
N SER A 75 0.97 -10.70 22.08
CA SER A 75 1.81 -10.57 20.88
C SER A 75 1.02 -10.06 19.70
N THR A 76 1.69 -9.32 18.79
CA THR A 76 1.10 -8.86 17.53
C THR A 76 1.63 -9.65 16.35
N LYS A 77 0.81 -9.68 15.29
CA LYS A 77 1.26 -10.16 13.99
C LYS A 77 2.30 -9.21 13.39
N LEU A 78 3.05 -9.72 12.43
CA LEU A 78 4.12 -8.97 11.76
C LEU A 78 3.58 -7.78 10.95
N ASP A 79 2.41 -7.92 10.34
CA ASP A 79 1.73 -6.86 9.60
C ASP A 79 1.47 -5.62 10.48
N THR A 80 1.09 -5.81 11.74
CA THR A 80 0.94 -4.71 12.71
C THR A 80 2.27 -4.03 13.00
N GLN A 81 3.36 -4.79 13.11
CA GLN A 81 4.69 -4.23 13.35
C GLN A 81 5.18 -3.40 12.15
N ILE A 82 4.99 -3.92 10.93
CA ILE A 82 5.36 -3.22 9.69
C ILE A 82 4.53 -1.95 9.53
N SER A 83 3.22 -2.06 9.70
CA SER A 83 2.31 -0.92 9.52
C SER A 83 2.51 0.17 10.57
N THR A 84 2.91 -0.17 11.80
CA THR A 84 3.27 0.81 12.84
C THR A 84 4.51 1.61 12.44
N ARG A 85 5.55 0.94 11.92
CA ARG A 85 6.77 1.61 11.43
C ARG A 85 6.46 2.53 10.25
N PHE A 86 5.67 2.03 9.30
CA PHE A 86 5.24 2.82 8.15
C PHE A 86 4.40 4.04 8.57
N ALA A 87 3.44 3.87 9.48
CA ALA A 87 2.61 4.96 9.98
C ALA A 87 3.45 6.07 10.66
N LYS A 88 4.49 5.70 11.44
CA LYS A 88 5.44 6.66 12.02
C LYS A 88 6.17 7.44 10.93
N GLU A 89 6.70 6.77 9.91
CA GLU A 89 7.40 7.44 8.81
C GLU A 89 6.48 8.41 8.06
N MET A 90 5.24 7.99 7.79
CA MET A 90 4.26 8.86 7.15
C MET A 90 3.92 10.06 8.03
N ALA A 91 3.75 9.87 9.33
CA ALA A 91 3.47 10.95 10.28
C ALA A 91 4.63 11.97 10.34
N CYS A 92 5.87 11.51 10.36
CA CYS A 92 7.04 12.39 10.33
C CYS A 92 7.11 13.21 9.04
N LYS A 93 6.83 12.56 7.91
CA LYS A 93 6.77 13.20 6.59
C LYS A 93 5.64 14.23 6.49
N TYR A 94 4.48 13.87 7.05
CA TYR A 94 3.33 14.75 7.10
C TYR A 94 3.57 16.01 7.92
N ALA A 95 4.16 15.85 9.12
CA ALA A 95 4.44 16.94 10.04
C ALA A 95 5.68 17.78 9.65
N ASP A 96 6.40 17.37 8.58
CA ASP A 96 7.71 17.94 8.20
C ASP A 96 8.68 17.99 9.40
N ALA A 97 8.68 16.92 10.21
CA ALA A 97 9.42 16.85 11.46
C ALA A 97 10.70 16.01 11.31
N ASP A 98 11.81 16.50 11.89
CA ASP A 98 13.04 15.69 12.01
C ASP A 98 12.87 14.64 13.10
N CYS A 99 12.36 13.49 12.70
CA CYS A 99 12.14 12.35 13.60
C CYS A 99 13.43 11.58 13.93
N ASN A 100 14.56 11.90 13.31
CA ASN A 100 15.83 11.22 13.63
C ASN A 100 16.39 11.60 15.00
N ASN A 101 15.89 12.68 15.60
CA ASN A 101 16.27 13.15 16.92
C ASN A 101 15.31 12.70 18.04
N HIS A 102 14.36 11.80 17.72
CA HIS A 102 13.34 11.32 18.65
C HIS A 102 13.17 9.82 18.56
N ASP A 103 13.04 9.15 19.71
CA ASP A 103 12.58 7.76 19.77
C ASP A 103 11.07 7.70 20.00
N PHE A 104 10.44 6.72 19.37
CA PHE A 104 8.99 6.50 19.40
C PHE A 104 8.68 5.16 20.09
N LEU A 105 8.03 5.21 21.24
CA LEU A 105 7.67 4.04 22.02
C LEU A 105 6.16 3.82 21.91
N TYR A 106 5.75 2.88 21.08
CA TYR A 106 4.36 2.47 20.94
C TYR A 106 4.06 1.30 21.88
N ALA A 107 2.99 1.42 22.65
CA ALA A 107 2.45 0.32 23.43
C ALA A 107 1.03 0.01 22.98
N ILE A 108 0.77 -1.23 22.52
CA ILE A 108 -0.54 -1.71 22.10
C ILE A 108 -0.97 -2.80 23.06
N THR A 109 -2.07 -2.57 23.79
CA THR A 109 -2.60 -3.52 24.78
C THR A 109 -4.04 -3.88 24.40
N SER A 110 -4.33 -5.17 24.31
CA SER A 110 -5.67 -5.69 24.03
C SER A 110 -6.04 -6.81 25.00
N SER A 111 -7.33 -7.07 25.13
CA SER A 111 -7.86 -8.24 25.85
C SER A 111 -7.97 -9.48 24.97
N SER A 112 -7.75 -9.37 23.65
CA SER A 112 -7.76 -10.51 22.71
C SER A 112 -6.47 -11.30 22.80
N THR A 113 -6.46 -12.53 22.28
CA THR A 113 -5.28 -13.42 22.33
C THR A 113 -4.17 -13.01 21.39
N LEU A 114 -4.51 -12.29 20.30
CA LEU A 114 -3.56 -11.82 19.27
C LEU A 114 -4.10 -10.55 18.64
N VAL A 115 -3.26 -9.52 18.54
CA VAL A 115 -3.54 -8.29 17.81
C VAL A 115 -2.92 -8.39 16.42
N GLY A 116 -3.70 -8.20 15.37
CA GLY A 116 -3.22 -8.32 13.99
C GLY A 116 -3.93 -7.39 13.02
N GLY A 117 -3.30 -7.20 11.88
CA GLY A 117 -3.80 -6.41 10.77
C GLY A 117 -3.24 -4.98 10.70
N PRO A 118 -3.13 -4.42 9.49
CA PRO A 118 -2.64 -3.07 9.26
C PRO A 118 -3.72 -1.99 9.52
N SER A 119 -4.95 -2.38 9.89
CA SER A 119 -6.12 -1.50 9.97
C SER A 119 -6.06 -0.42 11.06
N ALA A 120 -5.06 -0.46 11.93
CA ALA A 120 -4.79 0.56 12.93
C ALA A 120 -3.78 1.62 12.46
N SER A 121 -3.14 1.43 11.29
CA SER A 121 -2.03 2.29 10.88
C SER A 121 -2.44 3.75 10.65
N ALA A 122 -3.66 4.00 10.18
CA ALA A 122 -4.17 5.37 10.07
C ALA A 122 -4.28 6.04 11.45
N ALA A 123 -4.85 5.35 12.44
CA ALA A 123 -4.96 5.87 13.81
C ALA A 123 -3.60 6.09 14.47
N ILE A 124 -2.64 5.19 14.24
CA ILE A 124 -1.24 5.35 14.69
C ILE A 124 -0.60 6.58 14.05
N GLY A 125 -0.82 6.80 12.74
CA GLY A 125 -0.34 7.97 12.02
C GLY A 125 -0.92 9.27 12.59
N VAL A 126 -2.23 9.32 12.77
CA VAL A 126 -2.93 10.48 13.35
C VAL A 126 -2.41 10.82 14.76
N LEU A 127 -2.30 9.82 15.65
CA LEU A 127 -1.77 10.04 16.99
C LEU A 127 -0.34 10.58 16.94
N THR A 128 0.49 10.03 16.05
CA THR A 128 1.88 10.45 15.92
C THR A 128 1.99 11.89 15.43
N VAL A 129 1.21 12.27 14.41
CA VAL A 129 1.16 13.67 13.93
C VAL A 129 0.69 14.60 15.03
N ALA A 130 -0.41 14.28 15.69
CA ALA A 130 -0.95 15.11 16.75
C ALA A 130 0.08 15.36 17.89
N MET A 131 0.83 14.31 18.24
CA MET A 131 1.88 14.45 19.26
C MET A 131 3.09 15.26 18.79
N LEU A 132 3.52 15.09 17.53
CA LEU A 132 4.60 15.89 16.95
C LEU A 132 4.24 17.37 16.94
N GLU A 133 3.01 17.71 16.57
CA GLU A 133 2.51 19.06 16.46
C GLU A 133 1.95 19.64 17.78
N GLY A 134 1.81 18.79 18.80
CA GLY A 134 1.28 19.22 20.11
C GLY A 134 -0.22 19.47 20.11
N LEU A 135 -0.97 18.78 19.25
CA LEU A 135 -2.42 18.89 19.12
C LEU A 135 -3.13 17.98 20.15
N PRO A 136 -4.26 18.42 20.72
CA PRO A 136 -5.07 17.58 21.61
C PRO A 136 -5.78 16.48 20.82
N ILE A 137 -6.03 15.33 21.45
CA ILE A 137 -6.77 14.21 20.86
C ILE A 137 -8.13 14.07 21.56
N ASP A 138 -9.22 14.12 20.79
CA ASP A 138 -10.56 13.74 21.27
C ASP A 138 -10.64 12.21 21.40
N LYS A 139 -10.77 11.73 22.64
CA LYS A 139 -10.83 10.30 22.98
C LYS A 139 -12.20 9.68 22.74
N THR A 140 -13.18 10.45 22.33
CA THR A 140 -14.51 9.96 21.93
C THR A 140 -14.60 9.64 20.43
N VAL A 141 -13.53 9.93 19.69
CA VAL A 141 -13.36 9.60 18.27
C VAL A 141 -12.50 8.37 18.14
N ALA A 142 -12.87 7.47 17.25
CA ALA A 142 -12.04 6.32 16.85
C ALA A 142 -11.95 6.25 15.33
N LEU A 143 -10.86 5.67 14.82
CA LEU A 143 -10.57 5.52 13.40
C LEU A 143 -10.20 4.07 13.10
N THR A 144 -10.74 3.55 12.01
CA THR A 144 -10.25 2.32 11.40
C THR A 144 -9.93 2.57 9.94
N GLY A 145 -8.72 2.20 9.52
CA GLY A 145 -8.21 2.41 8.17
C GLY A 145 -6.73 2.11 8.08
N THR A 146 -6.25 1.86 6.88
CA THR A 146 -4.81 1.82 6.59
C THR A 146 -4.36 3.20 6.11
N ILE A 147 -3.09 3.53 6.30
CA ILE A 147 -2.48 4.75 5.73
C ILE A 147 -1.50 4.35 4.62
N ASN A 148 -1.50 5.09 3.52
CA ASN A 148 -0.56 4.90 2.41
C ASN A 148 0.46 6.05 2.31
N SER A 149 1.37 5.96 1.34
CA SER A 149 2.43 6.97 1.12
C SER A 149 1.91 8.33 0.64
N GLY A 150 0.67 8.38 0.15
CA GLY A 150 -0.03 9.62 -0.23
C GLY A 150 -0.87 10.21 0.90
N PHE A 151 -0.78 9.64 2.11
CA PHE A 151 -1.58 10.03 3.28
C PHE A 151 -3.08 9.72 3.18
N LEU A 152 -3.49 8.93 2.17
CA LEU A 152 -4.87 8.50 2.00
C LEU A 152 -5.20 7.37 2.96
N ILE A 153 -6.47 7.34 3.39
CA ILE A 153 -6.99 6.31 4.28
C ILE A 153 -7.60 5.19 3.44
N GLY A 154 -7.03 3.99 3.55
CA GLY A 154 -7.43 2.84 2.76
C GLY A 154 -8.43 1.92 3.47
N PRO A 155 -9.15 1.09 2.69
CA PRO A 155 -10.25 0.25 3.18
C PRO A 155 -9.78 -0.85 4.14
N VAL A 156 -10.72 -1.31 4.97
CA VAL A 156 -10.54 -2.36 5.97
C VAL A 156 -11.80 -3.21 6.09
N SER A 157 -11.67 -4.40 6.68
CA SER A 157 -12.78 -5.31 6.93
C SER A 157 -13.35 -5.16 8.36
N GLY A 158 -14.56 -5.70 8.58
CA GLY A 158 -15.18 -5.84 9.90
C GLY A 158 -15.55 -4.50 10.53
N ILE A 159 -16.02 -3.54 9.74
CA ILE A 159 -16.32 -2.19 10.23
C ILE A 159 -17.54 -2.23 11.16
N LYS A 160 -18.58 -2.99 10.83
CA LYS A 160 -19.78 -3.15 11.67
C LYS A 160 -19.41 -3.66 13.07
N GLU A 161 -18.65 -4.73 13.16
CA GLU A 161 -18.20 -5.32 14.41
C GLU A 161 -17.31 -4.37 15.22
N LYS A 162 -16.51 -3.57 14.54
CA LYS A 162 -15.70 -2.51 15.15
C LYS A 162 -16.55 -1.39 15.73
N MET A 163 -17.63 -1.00 15.04
CA MET A 163 -18.59 0.00 15.53
C MET A 163 -19.37 -0.51 16.75
N GLU A 164 -19.79 -1.76 16.76
CA GLU A 164 -20.49 -2.38 17.89
C GLU A 164 -19.65 -2.35 19.18
N VAL A 165 -18.35 -2.61 19.08
CA VAL A 165 -17.47 -2.54 20.25
C VAL A 165 -17.14 -1.09 20.63
N ALA A 166 -17.05 -0.19 19.66
CA ALA A 166 -16.83 1.23 19.89
C ALA A 166 -17.95 1.86 20.70
N SER A 167 -19.21 1.59 20.35
CA SER A 167 -20.40 2.06 21.07
C SER A 167 -20.39 1.68 22.55
N LYS A 168 -20.05 0.42 22.84
CA LYS A 168 -19.99 -0.10 24.22
C LYS A 168 -18.89 0.52 25.09
N ASN A 169 -17.95 1.25 24.47
CA ASN A 169 -16.77 1.81 25.14
C ASN A 169 -16.69 3.35 25.07
N GLY A 170 -17.83 4.00 24.86
CA GLY A 170 -17.95 5.46 24.96
C GLY A 170 -17.45 6.24 23.74
N ILE A 171 -17.16 5.57 22.64
CA ILE A 171 -16.88 6.22 21.37
C ILE A 171 -18.18 6.79 20.82
N LYS A 172 -18.13 8.05 20.41
CA LYS A 172 -19.28 8.77 19.85
C LYS A 172 -19.21 8.95 18.36
N LYS A 173 -17.99 8.88 17.81
CA LYS A 173 -17.74 9.05 16.38
C LYS A 173 -16.74 8.01 15.89
N VAL A 174 -17.07 7.34 14.81
CA VAL A 174 -16.18 6.39 14.13
C VAL A 174 -15.88 6.89 12.73
N LEU A 175 -14.59 7.06 12.45
CA LEU A 175 -14.08 7.42 11.13
C LEU A 175 -13.77 6.15 10.35
N ILE A 176 -14.29 6.09 9.13
CA ILE A 176 -14.12 4.95 8.21
C ILE A 176 -13.58 5.43 6.87
N PRO A 177 -12.93 4.58 6.07
CA PRO A 177 -12.45 4.97 4.75
C PRO A 177 -13.58 5.32 3.79
N VAL A 178 -13.37 6.33 2.94
CA VAL A 178 -14.32 6.70 1.88
C VAL A 178 -14.67 5.49 0.99
N GLY A 179 -15.96 5.38 0.61
CA GLY A 179 -16.48 4.26 -0.20
C GLY A 179 -16.78 2.99 0.59
N THR A 180 -16.73 3.03 1.93
CA THR A 180 -17.04 1.86 2.78
C THR A 180 -18.36 1.99 3.56
N MET A 181 -19.12 3.07 3.35
CA MET A 181 -20.39 3.30 4.04
C MET A 181 -21.42 2.19 3.76
N THR A 182 -21.40 1.63 2.57
CA THR A 182 -22.26 0.51 2.20
C THR A 182 -21.44 -0.65 1.67
N TYR A 183 -21.77 -1.87 2.06
CA TYR A 183 -21.12 -3.07 1.54
C TYR A 183 -22.10 -4.25 1.49
N VAL A 184 -21.74 -5.28 0.71
CA VAL A 184 -22.50 -6.54 0.63
C VAL A 184 -21.89 -7.53 1.61
N ASP A 185 -22.68 -8.03 2.55
CA ASP A 185 -22.25 -9.03 3.54
C ASP A 185 -22.24 -10.45 2.94
N LYS A 186 -21.72 -11.41 3.69
CA LYS A 186 -21.56 -12.83 3.28
C LYS A 186 -22.89 -13.51 2.91
N ASP A 187 -23.99 -13.06 3.49
CA ASP A 187 -25.35 -13.53 3.20
C ASP A 187 -26.02 -12.83 2.00
N ASN A 188 -25.28 -12.02 1.28
CA ASN A 188 -25.74 -11.20 0.15
C ASN A 188 -26.68 -10.05 0.54
N SER A 189 -26.79 -9.71 1.82
CA SER A 189 -27.49 -8.51 2.28
C SER A 189 -26.63 -7.27 2.14
N THR A 190 -27.26 -6.13 1.80
CA THR A 190 -26.58 -4.84 1.80
C THR A 190 -26.62 -4.24 3.19
N VAL A 191 -25.46 -3.95 3.74
CA VAL A 191 -25.30 -3.28 5.04
C VAL A 191 -25.01 -1.81 4.79
N ASP A 192 -25.79 -0.93 5.41
CA ASP A 192 -25.57 0.51 5.46
C ASP A 192 -25.07 0.90 6.85
N LEU A 193 -23.81 1.34 6.92
CA LEU A 193 -23.17 1.68 8.20
C LEU A 193 -23.72 2.97 8.82
N SER A 194 -24.39 3.84 8.06
CA SER A 194 -25.07 5.00 8.63
C SER A 194 -26.27 4.57 9.49
N ILE A 195 -27.05 3.58 9.04
CA ILE A 195 -28.16 3.00 9.78
C ILE A 195 -27.64 2.26 11.04
N VAL A 196 -26.57 1.47 10.87
CA VAL A 196 -25.91 0.80 12.00
C VAL A 196 -25.42 1.81 13.04
N GLY A 197 -24.86 2.93 12.58
CA GLY A 197 -24.42 4.03 13.45
C GLY A 197 -25.57 4.65 14.26
N GLU A 198 -26.69 4.92 13.62
CA GLU A 198 -27.89 5.43 14.28
C GLU A 198 -28.40 4.46 15.37
N GLU A 199 -28.48 3.17 15.08
CA GLU A 199 -28.89 2.13 16.04
C GLU A 199 -27.95 2.02 17.24
N LEU A 200 -26.64 2.22 17.01
CA LEU A 200 -25.60 2.16 18.04
C LEU A 200 -25.38 3.51 18.77
N GLY A 201 -26.00 4.58 18.33
CA GLY A 201 -25.78 5.94 18.86
C GLY A 201 -24.37 6.48 18.56
N ILE A 202 -23.81 6.12 17.41
CA ILE A 202 -22.48 6.55 16.93
C ILE A 202 -22.66 7.35 15.64
N GLU A 203 -21.98 8.48 15.55
CA GLU A 203 -21.79 9.20 14.30
C GLU A 203 -20.73 8.48 13.44
N VAL A 204 -21.09 8.11 12.21
CA VAL A 204 -20.17 7.46 11.25
C VAL A 204 -19.81 8.48 10.19
N VAL A 205 -18.50 8.65 9.95
CA VAL A 205 -17.99 9.63 8.99
C VAL A 205 -17.00 8.96 8.07
N GLU A 206 -17.23 9.07 6.77
CA GLU A 206 -16.22 8.68 5.77
C GLU A 206 -15.15 9.74 5.65
N ILE A 207 -13.90 9.29 5.60
CA ILE A 207 -12.73 10.13 5.43
C ILE A 207 -11.81 9.58 4.34
N GLY A 208 -11.25 10.48 3.53
CA GLY A 208 -10.34 10.14 2.43
C GLY A 208 -8.87 10.17 2.83
N ASP A 209 -8.49 11.06 3.75
CA ASP A 209 -7.09 11.31 4.07
C ASP A 209 -6.83 11.63 5.56
N ILE A 210 -5.55 11.84 5.86
CA ILE A 210 -5.10 12.14 7.22
C ILE A 210 -5.50 13.55 7.68
N ASP A 211 -5.72 14.52 6.78
CA ASP A 211 -6.13 15.88 7.12
C ASP A 211 -7.55 15.87 7.69
N GLU A 212 -8.47 15.16 7.04
CA GLU A 212 -9.83 14.96 7.52
C GLU A 212 -9.84 14.20 8.86
N ALA A 213 -9.02 13.16 8.98
CA ALA A 213 -8.87 12.43 10.23
C ALA A 213 -8.40 13.33 11.37
N LEU A 214 -7.35 14.11 11.16
CA LEU A 214 -6.80 15.05 12.15
C LEU A 214 -7.85 16.10 12.55
N PHE A 215 -8.60 16.64 11.60
CA PHE A 215 -9.68 17.58 11.91
C PHE A 215 -10.70 16.99 12.89
N HIS A 216 -11.14 15.75 12.65
CA HIS A 216 -12.10 15.08 13.53
C HIS A 216 -11.53 14.76 14.92
N PHE A 217 -10.25 14.45 15.03
CA PHE A 217 -9.61 14.16 16.31
C PHE A 217 -9.19 15.38 17.10
N THR A 218 -8.84 16.48 16.42
CA THR A 218 -8.17 17.64 17.05
C THR A 218 -8.97 18.94 16.96
N GLY A 219 -9.95 19.00 16.05
CA GLY A 219 -10.66 20.24 15.70
C GLY A 219 -9.83 21.22 14.86
N VAL A 220 -8.61 20.84 14.47
CA VAL A 220 -7.70 21.70 13.70
C VAL A 220 -7.72 21.27 12.23
N SER A 221 -8.10 22.17 11.34
CA SER A 221 -7.96 22.01 9.89
C SER A 221 -6.64 22.61 9.44
N LYS A 222 -5.84 21.86 8.71
CA LYS A 222 -4.71 22.39 7.96
C LYS A 222 -5.18 22.68 6.54
N GLU A 223 -5.19 23.94 6.16
CA GLU A 223 -5.20 24.29 4.74
C GLU A 223 -3.83 23.87 4.16
N ARG A 224 -3.77 22.69 3.60
CA ARG A 224 -2.71 22.41 2.61
C ARG A 224 -3.08 23.25 1.40
N GLY A 225 -2.27 24.27 1.12
CA GLY A 225 -2.35 24.89 -0.19
C GLY A 225 -2.29 23.77 -1.22
N ASP A 226 -3.19 23.82 -2.21
CA ASP A 226 -3.18 22.90 -3.33
C ASP A 226 -1.76 22.85 -3.89
N LYS A 227 -0.96 21.89 -3.42
CA LYS A 227 0.25 21.51 -4.13
C LYS A 227 -0.28 20.84 -5.39
N VAL A 228 -0.48 21.62 -6.42
CA VAL A 228 -0.63 21.10 -7.77
C VAL A 228 0.54 20.14 -7.91
N LEU A 229 0.24 18.86 -7.96
CA LEU A 229 1.23 17.85 -8.30
C LEU A 229 1.66 18.21 -9.71
N GLU A 230 2.79 18.89 -9.83
CA GLU A 230 3.42 19.08 -11.13
C GLU A 230 3.86 17.69 -11.57
N VAL A 231 3.04 17.05 -12.40
CA VAL A 231 3.41 15.82 -13.06
C VAL A 231 4.61 16.16 -13.94
N ASN A 232 5.69 15.43 -13.76
CA ASN A 232 6.89 15.64 -14.58
C ASN A 232 6.50 15.41 -16.05
N GLU A 233 6.74 16.42 -16.92
CA GLU A 233 6.38 16.37 -18.34
C GLU A 233 6.94 15.13 -19.06
N ASN A 234 8.10 14.63 -18.66
CA ASN A 234 8.65 13.40 -19.20
C ASN A 234 7.82 12.17 -18.79
N TYR A 235 7.37 12.10 -17.52
CA TYR A 235 6.50 11.03 -17.04
C TYR A 235 5.18 11.02 -17.81
N ASP A 236 4.55 12.17 -17.92
CA ASP A 236 3.27 12.30 -18.63
C ASP A 236 3.41 11.88 -20.10
N ARG A 237 4.45 12.33 -20.79
CA ARG A 237 4.73 11.97 -22.18
C ARG A 237 4.95 10.45 -22.35
N ILE A 238 5.67 9.79 -21.43
CA ILE A 238 5.91 8.35 -21.50
C ILE A 238 4.59 7.61 -21.23
N MET A 239 3.82 8.03 -20.25
CA MET A 239 2.52 7.44 -19.95
C MET A 239 1.53 7.62 -21.13
N GLN A 240 1.53 8.78 -21.77
CA GLN A 240 0.74 9.04 -22.96
C GLN A 240 1.14 8.11 -24.13
N LYS A 241 2.46 7.92 -24.35
CA LYS A 241 2.97 6.99 -25.35
C LYS A 241 2.58 5.54 -25.01
N LEU A 242 2.80 5.10 -23.78
CA LEU A 242 2.47 3.75 -23.30
C LEU A 242 0.98 3.46 -23.51
N SER A 243 0.10 4.38 -23.12
CA SER A 243 -1.34 4.28 -23.39
C SER A 243 -1.65 4.17 -24.88
N SER A 244 -0.99 5.00 -25.71
CA SER A 244 -1.19 4.99 -27.15
C SER A 244 -0.76 3.66 -27.77
N ASP A 245 0.40 3.14 -27.40
CA ASP A 245 0.96 1.88 -27.92
C ASP A 245 0.08 0.68 -27.55
N LEU A 246 -0.40 0.60 -26.31
CA LEU A 246 -1.28 -0.47 -25.86
C LEU A 246 -2.66 -0.41 -26.53
N CYS A 247 -3.21 0.78 -26.73
CA CYS A 247 -4.51 0.93 -27.41
C CYS A 247 -4.40 0.73 -28.92
N GLU A 248 -3.27 1.10 -29.56
CA GLU A 248 -3.03 0.78 -30.97
C GLU A 248 -2.94 -0.74 -31.18
N ARG A 249 -2.34 -1.46 -30.24
CA ARG A 249 -2.33 -2.92 -30.27
C ARG A 249 -3.75 -3.51 -30.24
N SER A 250 -4.69 -2.89 -29.53
CA SER A 250 -6.10 -3.31 -29.58
C SER A 250 -6.66 -3.23 -31.00
N ASN A 251 -6.37 -2.14 -31.73
CA ASN A 251 -6.81 -1.99 -33.12
C ASN A 251 -6.23 -3.09 -34.01
N ILE A 252 -4.92 -3.36 -33.89
CA ILE A 252 -4.26 -4.44 -34.64
C ILE A 252 -4.90 -5.81 -34.37
N LEU A 253 -5.28 -6.07 -33.12
CA LEU A 253 -5.92 -7.33 -32.75
C LEU A 253 -7.36 -7.39 -33.26
N PHE A 254 -8.11 -6.29 -33.24
CA PHE A 254 -9.44 -6.22 -33.88
C PHE A 254 -9.38 -6.53 -35.36
N GLU A 255 -8.43 -5.95 -36.09
CA GLU A 255 -8.25 -6.20 -37.54
C GLU A 255 -7.97 -7.68 -37.81
N LYS A 256 -7.21 -8.38 -36.94
CA LYS A 256 -6.88 -9.81 -37.10
C LYS A 256 -8.10 -10.73 -36.98
N ILE A 257 -9.13 -10.31 -36.24
CA ILE A 257 -10.33 -11.13 -35.99
C ILE A 257 -11.53 -10.62 -36.78
N GLU A 258 -11.35 -9.57 -37.58
CA GLU A 258 -12.40 -9.05 -38.45
C GLU A 258 -12.86 -10.10 -39.48
N GLY A 259 -14.17 -10.24 -39.63
CA GLY A 259 -14.77 -11.18 -40.59
C GLY A 259 -14.98 -12.61 -40.12
N PHE A 260 -14.57 -12.94 -38.88
CA PHE A 260 -14.90 -14.23 -38.26
C PHE A 260 -16.32 -14.20 -37.67
N GLU A 261 -17.09 -15.30 -37.90
CA GLU A 261 -18.34 -15.50 -37.18
C GLU A 261 -18.04 -15.95 -35.73
N LEU A 262 -18.55 -15.19 -34.76
CA LEU A 262 -18.34 -15.43 -33.35
C LEU A 262 -19.52 -16.19 -32.75
N ASN A 263 -19.27 -17.25 -32.02
CA ASN A 263 -20.26 -17.89 -31.17
C ASN A 263 -20.51 -17.06 -29.91
N ASP A 264 -21.55 -17.41 -29.13
CA ASP A 264 -21.97 -16.64 -27.93
C ASP A 264 -20.82 -16.46 -26.93
N GLY A 265 -19.96 -17.46 -26.73
CA GLY A 265 -18.81 -17.38 -25.82
C GLY A 265 -17.72 -16.43 -26.31
N PHE A 266 -17.46 -16.42 -27.60
CA PHE A 266 -16.52 -15.52 -28.25
C PHE A 266 -17.05 -14.08 -28.30
N GLN A 267 -18.37 -13.93 -28.46
CA GLN A 267 -19.03 -12.60 -28.42
C GLN A 267 -18.84 -11.94 -27.06
N VAL A 268 -18.88 -12.69 -25.95
CA VAL A 268 -18.61 -12.13 -24.60
C VAL A 268 -17.21 -11.51 -24.51
N LEU A 269 -16.17 -12.18 -25.05
CA LEU A 269 -14.81 -11.64 -25.07
C LEU A 269 -14.70 -10.39 -25.96
N MET A 270 -15.37 -10.40 -27.11
CA MET A 270 -15.43 -9.26 -28.01
C MET A 270 -16.09 -8.06 -27.34
N ASP A 271 -17.27 -8.25 -26.74
CA ASP A 271 -18.02 -7.19 -26.08
C ASP A 271 -17.23 -6.61 -24.89
N ALA A 272 -16.55 -7.45 -24.11
CA ALA A 272 -15.68 -7.01 -23.02
C ALA A 272 -14.52 -6.15 -23.55
N ALA A 273 -13.89 -6.56 -24.67
CA ALA A 273 -12.81 -5.79 -25.27
C ALA A 273 -13.29 -4.44 -25.83
N VAL A 274 -14.44 -4.43 -26.52
CA VAL A 274 -15.05 -3.18 -27.04
C VAL A 274 -15.40 -2.23 -25.90
N ASN A 275 -16.01 -2.73 -24.82
CA ASN A 275 -16.33 -1.91 -23.65
C ASN A 275 -15.06 -1.33 -23.01
N SER A 276 -14.02 -2.14 -22.82
CA SER A 276 -12.75 -1.69 -22.25
C SER A 276 -12.07 -0.65 -23.13
N THR A 277 -12.03 -0.82 -24.44
CA THR A 277 -11.43 0.16 -25.36
C THR A 277 -12.20 1.47 -25.44
N ASN A 278 -13.53 1.41 -25.36
CA ASN A 278 -14.37 2.61 -25.28
C ASN A 278 -14.11 3.40 -23.98
N GLN A 279 -14.03 2.70 -22.84
CA GLN A 279 -13.69 3.32 -21.57
C GLN A 279 -12.27 3.88 -21.60
N ALA A 280 -11.30 3.14 -22.16
CA ALA A 280 -9.92 3.59 -22.29
C ALA A 280 -9.81 4.91 -23.06
N LYS A 281 -10.64 5.10 -24.09
CA LYS A 281 -10.71 6.35 -24.84
C LYS A 281 -11.20 7.51 -23.99
N LEU A 282 -12.22 7.30 -23.15
CA LEU A 282 -12.73 8.32 -22.24
C LEU A 282 -11.68 8.72 -21.20
N GLU A 283 -10.99 7.75 -20.60
CA GLU A 283 -9.91 8.01 -19.63
C GLU A 283 -8.75 8.80 -20.28
N LYS A 284 -8.38 8.43 -21.52
CA LYS A 284 -7.37 9.16 -22.29
C LYS A 284 -7.76 10.62 -22.55
N GLU A 285 -9.02 10.88 -22.89
CA GLU A 285 -9.56 12.23 -23.13
C GLU A 285 -9.55 13.08 -21.84
N GLN A 286 -9.64 12.43 -20.65
CA GLN A 286 -9.52 13.07 -19.33
C GLN A 286 -8.08 13.26 -18.88
N GLY A 287 -7.09 12.72 -19.61
CA GLY A 287 -5.68 12.77 -19.27
C GLY A 287 -5.24 11.65 -18.34
N ASP A 288 -6.11 10.71 -17.97
CA ASP A 288 -5.73 9.52 -17.22
C ASP A 288 -5.15 8.43 -18.14
N HIS A 289 -3.91 8.64 -18.50
CA HIS A 289 -3.18 7.75 -19.41
C HIS A 289 -2.89 6.38 -18.77
N TYR A 290 -2.77 6.29 -17.44
CA TYR A 290 -2.55 5.01 -16.76
C TYR A 290 -3.79 4.12 -16.84
N SER A 291 -4.96 4.65 -16.48
CA SER A 291 -6.24 3.91 -16.57
C SER A 291 -6.54 3.51 -18.01
N SER A 292 -6.32 4.41 -18.96
CA SER A 292 -6.43 4.11 -20.39
C SER A 292 -5.55 2.94 -20.83
N ALA A 293 -4.26 2.94 -20.45
CA ALA A 293 -3.31 1.86 -20.74
C ALA A 293 -3.74 0.52 -20.13
N SER A 294 -4.21 0.54 -18.88
CA SER A 294 -4.68 -0.65 -18.16
C SER A 294 -5.91 -1.28 -18.81
N LEU A 295 -6.86 -0.45 -19.24
CA LEU A 295 -8.07 -0.90 -19.95
C LEU A 295 -7.74 -1.50 -21.32
N CYS A 296 -6.84 -0.87 -22.09
CA CYS A 296 -6.36 -1.41 -23.36
C CYS A 296 -5.59 -2.71 -23.17
N PHE A 297 -4.79 -2.85 -22.09
CA PHE A 297 -4.14 -4.12 -21.76
C PHE A 297 -5.16 -5.25 -21.55
N GLY A 298 -6.20 -5.01 -20.74
CA GLY A 298 -7.28 -5.99 -20.54
C GLY A 298 -8.03 -6.35 -21.82
N ALA A 299 -8.31 -5.35 -22.66
CA ALA A 299 -8.90 -5.56 -24.00
C ALA A 299 -7.99 -6.44 -24.87
N ASN A 300 -6.68 -6.17 -24.88
CA ASN A 300 -5.71 -6.94 -25.66
C ASN A 300 -5.66 -8.41 -25.26
N VAL A 301 -5.72 -8.71 -23.95
CA VAL A 301 -5.78 -10.10 -23.48
C VAL A 301 -7.02 -10.82 -24.01
N ASN A 302 -8.20 -10.17 -23.96
CA ASN A 302 -9.43 -10.75 -24.49
C ASN A 302 -9.37 -10.95 -26.01
N LEU A 303 -8.91 -9.94 -26.76
CA LEU A 303 -8.78 -9.98 -28.21
C LEU A 303 -7.73 -11.02 -28.66
N ASN A 304 -6.60 -11.11 -27.97
CA ASN A 304 -5.58 -12.09 -28.32
C ASN A 304 -6.03 -13.53 -27.97
N THR A 305 -6.78 -13.70 -26.87
CA THR A 305 -7.43 -14.98 -26.55
C THR A 305 -8.42 -15.36 -27.66
N LEU A 306 -9.23 -14.41 -28.10
CA LEU A 306 -10.18 -14.62 -29.19
C LEU A 306 -9.46 -14.94 -30.51
N TYR A 307 -8.41 -14.19 -30.85
CA TYR A 307 -7.59 -14.45 -32.03
C TYR A 307 -7.05 -15.89 -32.06
N LEU A 308 -6.43 -16.34 -30.95
CA LEU A 308 -5.92 -17.72 -30.85
C LEU A 308 -7.03 -18.76 -30.99
N SER A 309 -8.22 -18.46 -30.46
CA SER A 309 -9.38 -19.34 -30.49
C SER A 309 -10.00 -19.47 -31.87
N VAL A 310 -10.21 -18.35 -32.60
CA VAL A 310 -10.85 -18.38 -33.94
C VAL A 310 -9.94 -18.94 -35.01
N TYR A 311 -8.61 -18.85 -34.84
CA TYR A 311 -7.63 -19.47 -35.72
C TYR A 311 -7.28 -20.91 -35.31
N GLU A 312 -7.87 -21.40 -34.21
CA GLU A 312 -7.70 -22.79 -33.74
C GLU A 312 -6.22 -23.22 -33.64
N PHE A 313 -5.38 -22.38 -32.98
CA PHE A 313 -3.95 -22.66 -32.84
C PHE A 313 -3.72 -24.04 -32.22
N ASN A 314 -2.97 -24.89 -32.90
CA ASN A 314 -2.60 -26.18 -32.36
C ASN A 314 -1.43 -26.08 -31.33
N PHE A 315 -1.19 -27.14 -30.56
CA PHE A 315 -0.17 -27.10 -29.51
C PHE A 315 1.26 -26.87 -30.02
N SER A 316 1.56 -27.20 -31.29
CA SER A 316 2.87 -26.89 -31.88
C SER A 316 3.04 -25.40 -32.12
N GLU A 317 2.01 -24.72 -32.58
CA GLU A 317 1.99 -23.29 -32.80
C GLU A 317 2.02 -22.52 -31.46
N VAL A 318 1.27 -23.01 -30.46
CA VAL A 318 1.31 -22.50 -29.07
C VAL A 318 2.72 -22.60 -28.50
N ASN A 319 3.39 -23.77 -28.60
CA ASN A 319 4.75 -23.93 -28.11
C ASN A 319 5.77 -23.09 -28.86
N SER A 320 5.57 -22.85 -30.16
CA SER A 320 6.41 -21.94 -30.94
C SER A 320 6.29 -20.50 -30.43
N GLN A 321 5.06 -20.04 -30.18
CA GLN A 321 4.84 -18.71 -29.61
C GLN A 321 5.40 -18.58 -28.18
N ALA A 322 5.21 -19.59 -27.32
CA ALA A 322 5.79 -19.61 -25.99
C ALA A 322 7.32 -19.53 -26.02
N SER A 323 7.95 -20.19 -26.98
CA SER A 323 9.40 -20.13 -27.18
C SER A 323 9.85 -18.72 -27.60
N SER A 324 9.11 -18.06 -28.47
CA SER A 324 9.36 -16.65 -28.86
C SER A 324 9.21 -15.72 -27.67
N ILE A 325 8.19 -15.90 -26.84
CA ILE A 325 7.99 -15.11 -25.61
C ILE A 325 9.21 -15.24 -24.69
N ARG A 326 9.73 -16.45 -24.48
CA ARG A 326 10.94 -16.68 -23.66
C ARG A 326 12.18 -15.99 -24.22
N GLU A 327 12.35 -16.02 -25.55
CA GLU A 327 13.47 -15.36 -26.19
C GLU A 327 13.40 -13.82 -26.01
N ASP A 328 12.23 -13.23 -26.22
CA ASP A 328 12.03 -11.79 -26.08
C ASP A 328 12.08 -11.36 -24.60
N GLN A 329 11.55 -12.16 -23.68
CA GLN A 329 11.70 -11.96 -22.24
C GLN A 329 13.18 -11.91 -21.85
N LYS A 330 14.00 -12.85 -22.37
CA LYS A 330 15.44 -12.87 -22.13
C LYS A 330 16.11 -11.61 -22.66
N LYS A 331 15.77 -11.14 -23.86
CA LYS A 331 16.32 -9.88 -24.42
C LYS A 331 16.04 -8.70 -23.50
N LEU A 332 14.81 -8.61 -22.95
CA LEU A 332 14.47 -7.53 -22.03
C LEU A 332 15.19 -7.66 -20.69
N PHE A 333 15.36 -8.87 -20.18
CA PHE A 333 16.14 -9.14 -18.98
C PHE A 333 17.62 -8.76 -19.16
N ASP A 334 18.22 -9.12 -20.30
CA ASP A 334 19.59 -8.75 -20.64
C ASP A 334 19.73 -7.23 -20.73
N PHE A 335 18.79 -6.54 -21.35
CA PHE A 335 18.73 -5.06 -21.39
C PHE A 335 18.72 -4.46 -19.98
N LEU A 336 17.92 -4.98 -19.05
CA LEU A 336 17.88 -4.49 -17.66
C LEU A 336 19.21 -4.68 -16.94
N ASN A 337 19.89 -5.80 -17.18
CA ASN A 337 21.18 -6.09 -16.56
C ASN A 337 22.33 -5.23 -17.11
N GLU A 338 22.25 -4.83 -18.38
CA GLU A 338 23.26 -3.99 -19.04
C GLU A 338 23.10 -2.51 -18.70
N ASN A 339 21.92 -2.09 -18.26
CA ASN A 339 21.63 -0.70 -17.93
C ASN A 339 21.57 -0.50 -16.41
N PRO A 340 22.54 0.21 -15.81
CA PRO A 340 22.58 0.39 -14.36
C PRO A 340 21.41 1.28 -13.88
N ILE A 341 20.90 0.96 -12.70
CA ILE A 341 19.89 1.77 -12.02
C ILE A 341 20.59 2.98 -11.39
N GLU A 342 20.42 4.17 -11.97
CA GLU A 342 21.06 5.40 -11.48
C GLU A 342 20.10 6.33 -10.75
N THR A 343 18.80 6.24 -11.06
CA THR A 343 17.78 7.14 -10.52
C THR A 343 16.66 6.37 -9.82
N ILE A 344 15.85 7.08 -9.02
CA ILE A 344 14.64 6.50 -8.40
C ILE A 344 13.65 6.07 -9.49
N ALA A 345 13.57 6.81 -10.60
CA ALA A 345 12.71 6.43 -11.72
C ALA A 345 13.17 5.11 -12.37
N ASP A 346 14.48 4.92 -12.54
CA ASP A 346 15.01 3.65 -13.04
C ASP A 346 14.69 2.49 -12.10
N LEU A 347 14.81 2.70 -10.77
CA LEU A 347 14.47 1.68 -9.79
C LEU A 347 12.98 1.31 -9.84
N GLN A 348 12.12 2.30 -9.99
CA GLN A 348 10.67 2.07 -10.12
C GLN A 348 10.35 1.32 -11.42
N ALA A 349 10.92 1.74 -12.55
CA ALA A 349 10.77 1.07 -13.83
C ALA A 349 11.31 -0.38 -13.77
N TYR A 350 12.49 -0.58 -13.17
CA TYR A 350 13.06 -1.90 -12.95
C TYR A 350 12.10 -2.82 -12.20
N ASN A 351 11.58 -2.38 -11.07
CA ASN A 351 10.66 -3.19 -10.27
C ASN A 351 9.40 -3.55 -11.06
N ILE A 352 8.82 -2.58 -11.79
CA ILE A 352 7.62 -2.81 -12.60
C ILE A 352 7.89 -3.79 -13.74
N VAL A 353 9.01 -3.66 -14.43
CA VAL A 353 9.37 -4.55 -15.55
C VAL A 353 9.69 -5.94 -15.03
N MET A 354 10.48 -6.05 -13.95
CA MET A 354 10.82 -7.35 -13.34
C MET A 354 9.59 -8.11 -12.85
N ASP A 355 8.66 -7.43 -12.21
CA ASP A 355 7.39 -8.04 -11.77
C ASP A 355 6.64 -8.67 -12.95
N ARG A 356 6.55 -7.94 -14.07
CA ARG A 356 5.93 -8.45 -15.30
C ARG A 356 6.68 -9.63 -15.91
N LEU A 357 8.02 -9.61 -15.90
CA LEU A 357 8.83 -10.71 -16.41
C LEU A 357 8.65 -11.98 -15.55
N LEU A 358 8.60 -11.83 -14.22
CA LEU A 358 8.32 -12.95 -13.31
C LEU A 358 6.93 -13.54 -13.55
N GLU A 359 5.93 -12.69 -13.74
CA GLU A 359 4.56 -13.11 -14.03
C GLU A 359 4.46 -13.83 -15.39
N VAL A 360 5.27 -13.43 -16.39
CA VAL A 360 5.38 -14.18 -17.66
C VAL A 360 5.96 -15.58 -17.42
N ASP A 361 7.00 -15.74 -16.58
CA ASP A 361 7.57 -17.04 -16.24
C ASP A 361 6.53 -17.97 -15.59
N GLU A 362 5.81 -17.47 -14.57
CA GLU A 362 4.76 -18.22 -13.88
C GLU A 362 3.63 -18.65 -14.84
N ASN A 363 3.24 -17.77 -15.75
CA ASN A 363 2.22 -18.08 -16.74
C ASN A 363 2.71 -19.08 -17.80
N LEU A 364 3.98 -19.04 -18.21
CA LEU A 364 4.54 -20.04 -19.13
C LEU A 364 4.63 -21.45 -18.49
N GLU A 365 4.83 -21.56 -17.18
CA GLU A 365 4.68 -22.84 -16.48
C GLU A 365 3.22 -23.29 -16.42
N THR A 366 2.30 -22.38 -16.11
CA THR A 366 0.85 -22.65 -16.15
C THR A 366 0.39 -23.06 -17.56
N LEU A 367 0.96 -22.46 -18.61
CA LEU A 367 0.71 -22.82 -20.00
C LEU A 367 1.12 -24.27 -20.28
N ARG A 368 2.30 -24.68 -19.83
CA ARG A 368 2.79 -26.05 -19.97
C ARG A 368 1.82 -27.04 -19.31
N GLU A 369 1.40 -26.76 -18.08
CA GLU A 369 0.42 -27.60 -17.37
C GLU A 369 -0.93 -27.67 -18.09
N ALA A 370 -1.41 -26.56 -18.65
CA ALA A 370 -2.66 -26.51 -19.40
C ALA A 370 -2.60 -27.34 -20.69
N ILE A 371 -1.44 -27.32 -21.38
CA ILE A 371 -1.20 -28.15 -22.58
C ILE A 371 -1.18 -29.63 -22.18
N GLU A 372 -0.44 -30.02 -21.13
CA GLU A 372 -0.36 -31.43 -20.65
C GLU A 372 -1.74 -31.97 -20.21
N ALA A 373 -2.60 -31.07 -19.69
CA ALA A 373 -3.97 -31.39 -19.26
C ALA A 373 -5.03 -31.29 -20.37
N ASP A 374 -4.63 -31.01 -21.64
CA ASP A 374 -5.51 -30.80 -22.81
C ASP A 374 -6.62 -29.74 -22.59
N GLN A 375 -6.28 -28.70 -21.83
CA GLN A 375 -7.20 -27.58 -21.48
C GLN A 375 -7.10 -26.43 -22.49
N LEU A 376 -7.62 -26.59 -23.68
CA LEU A 376 -7.41 -25.69 -24.81
C LEU A 376 -7.78 -24.22 -24.52
N ASN A 377 -8.95 -23.97 -23.92
CA ASN A 377 -9.38 -22.61 -23.58
C ASN A 377 -8.44 -21.92 -22.59
N LYS A 378 -7.98 -22.67 -21.57
CA LYS A 378 -7.00 -22.17 -20.61
C LYS A 378 -5.66 -21.91 -21.29
N THR A 379 -5.25 -22.79 -22.20
CA THR A 379 -4.03 -22.64 -23.00
C THR A 379 -4.03 -21.33 -23.79
N TYR A 380 -5.10 -21.02 -24.49
CA TYR A 380 -5.20 -19.77 -25.26
C TYR A 380 -5.19 -18.53 -24.37
N TYR A 381 -5.94 -18.55 -23.27
CA TYR A 381 -5.97 -17.43 -22.34
C TYR A 381 -4.58 -17.17 -21.72
N VAL A 382 -3.91 -18.20 -21.24
CA VAL A 382 -2.59 -18.03 -20.58
C VAL A 382 -1.52 -17.59 -21.59
N LEU A 383 -1.56 -18.12 -22.83
CA LEU A 383 -0.65 -17.65 -23.89
C LEU A 383 -0.90 -16.19 -24.27
N ALA A 384 -2.18 -15.81 -24.44
CA ALA A 384 -2.57 -14.43 -24.72
C ALA A 384 -2.11 -13.50 -23.61
N PHE A 385 -2.38 -13.86 -22.36
CA PHE A 385 -1.97 -13.06 -21.19
C PHE A 385 -0.45 -12.90 -21.14
N SER A 386 0.32 -14.00 -21.31
CA SER A 386 1.79 -13.94 -21.32
C SER A 386 2.33 -13.03 -22.43
N THR A 387 1.71 -13.09 -23.62
CA THR A 387 2.08 -12.25 -24.76
C THR A 387 1.87 -10.77 -24.43
N GLU A 388 0.69 -10.42 -23.95
CA GLU A 388 0.34 -9.02 -23.65
C GLU A 388 1.09 -8.50 -22.41
N ARG A 389 1.37 -9.36 -21.44
CA ARG A 389 2.18 -9.01 -20.27
C ARG A 389 3.62 -8.68 -20.66
N LEU A 390 4.22 -9.48 -21.54
CA LEU A 390 5.54 -9.18 -22.07
C LEU A 390 5.55 -7.88 -22.89
N TYR A 391 4.53 -7.67 -23.72
CA TYR A 391 4.39 -6.40 -24.46
C TYR A 391 4.30 -5.19 -23.52
N SER A 392 3.52 -5.33 -22.44
CA SER A 392 3.45 -4.32 -21.38
C SER A 392 4.81 -4.11 -20.68
N ALA A 393 5.58 -5.18 -20.44
CA ALA A 393 6.92 -5.05 -19.86
C ALA A 393 7.85 -4.22 -20.74
N TYR A 394 7.84 -4.44 -22.05
CA TYR A 394 8.60 -3.63 -23.01
C TYR A 394 8.14 -2.16 -22.99
N ALA A 395 6.85 -1.89 -22.97
CA ALA A 395 6.33 -0.54 -22.89
C ALA A 395 6.77 0.19 -21.62
N TRP A 396 6.79 -0.50 -20.46
CA TRP A 396 7.28 0.06 -19.20
C TRP A 396 8.81 0.21 -19.16
N SER A 397 9.57 -0.55 -19.94
CA SER A 397 11.02 -0.39 -20.01
C SER A 397 11.45 0.96 -20.62
N GLU A 398 10.56 1.65 -21.31
CA GLU A 398 10.81 3.00 -21.84
C GLU A 398 11.00 4.06 -20.75
N PHE A 399 10.60 3.79 -19.51
CA PHE A 399 10.91 4.65 -18.36
C PHE A 399 12.39 4.59 -17.93
N TYR A 400 13.17 3.67 -18.47
CA TYR A 400 14.60 3.56 -18.19
C TYR A 400 15.40 4.67 -18.85
N ASN A 401 16.50 5.08 -18.20
CA ASN A 401 17.46 6.10 -18.67
C ASN A 401 16.87 7.50 -18.86
N HIS A 402 15.78 7.81 -18.15
CA HIS A 402 15.25 9.17 -18.11
C HIS A 402 15.80 9.97 -16.92
N GLN A 403 15.78 11.30 -17.05
CA GLN A 403 16.22 12.20 -16.00
C GLN A 403 15.38 12.00 -14.73
N GLY A 404 16.04 11.67 -13.63
CA GLY A 404 15.44 11.48 -12.33
C GLY A 404 16.37 11.88 -11.21
N GLN A 405 15.87 11.84 -9.98
CA GLN A 405 16.69 12.06 -8.80
C GLN A 405 17.68 10.91 -8.66
N LYS A 406 18.97 11.20 -8.81
CA LYS A 406 20.03 10.22 -8.57
C LYS A 406 20.07 9.83 -7.11
N PHE A 407 20.28 8.56 -6.85
CA PHE A 407 20.53 8.08 -5.50
C PHE A 407 21.91 7.40 -5.45
N ASP A 408 22.52 7.54 -4.28
CA ASP A 408 23.88 7.07 -4.05
C ASP A 408 23.82 5.68 -3.39
N PHE A 409 24.06 4.65 -4.18
CA PHE A 409 24.15 3.27 -3.71
C PHE A 409 25.34 3.03 -2.76
N GLU A 410 26.37 3.88 -2.84
CA GLU A 410 27.61 3.66 -2.06
C GLU A 410 27.45 3.99 -0.57
N LYS A 411 26.45 4.75 -0.17
CA LYS A 411 26.23 5.14 1.24
C LYS A 411 25.83 4.01 2.18
N GLY A 412 26.02 2.76 1.83
CA GLY A 412 25.91 1.62 2.71
C GLY A 412 24.51 1.33 3.28
N ARG A 413 23.66 2.34 3.39
CA ARG A 413 22.30 2.21 4.00
C ARG A 413 21.37 1.37 3.16
N LEU A 414 21.35 1.57 1.84
CA LEU A 414 20.45 0.80 0.96
C LEU A 414 20.89 -0.66 0.91
N LYS A 415 22.20 -0.91 0.82
CA LYS A 415 22.76 -2.27 0.88
C LYS A 415 22.46 -2.93 2.23
N ALA A 416 22.64 -2.21 3.33
CA ALA A 416 22.33 -2.72 4.67
C ALA A 416 20.83 -3.01 4.82
N SER A 417 19.95 -2.14 4.30
CA SER A 417 18.49 -2.37 4.30
C SER A 417 18.11 -3.57 3.44
N CYS A 418 18.69 -3.71 2.25
CA CYS A 418 18.45 -4.86 1.38
C CYS A 418 18.90 -6.16 2.05
N LEU A 419 20.11 -6.22 2.59
CA LEU A 419 20.62 -7.39 3.31
C LEU A 419 19.75 -7.72 4.53
N SER A 420 19.33 -6.70 5.31
CA SER A 420 18.41 -6.90 6.43
C SER A 420 17.08 -7.53 5.98
N LYS A 421 16.54 -7.11 4.84
CA LYS A 421 15.29 -7.69 4.30
C LYS A 421 15.48 -9.10 3.76
N ILE A 422 16.63 -9.41 3.17
CA ILE A 422 16.97 -10.77 2.74
C ILE A 422 17.07 -11.68 3.97
N TYR A 423 17.82 -11.30 5.01
CA TYR A 423 17.90 -12.09 6.23
C TYR A 423 16.54 -12.25 6.92
N GLU A 424 15.72 -11.20 6.95
CA GLU A 424 14.35 -11.31 7.48
C GLU A 424 13.49 -12.29 6.69
N ALA A 425 13.62 -12.31 5.37
CA ALA A 425 12.91 -13.26 4.51
C ALA A 425 13.43 -14.70 4.72
N GLU A 426 14.74 -14.90 4.81
CA GLU A 426 15.37 -16.19 5.10
C GLU A 426 14.95 -16.74 6.48
N GLU A 427 14.92 -15.90 7.52
CA GLU A 427 14.46 -16.30 8.85
C GLU A 427 12.99 -16.71 8.85
N ARG A 428 12.12 -15.97 8.11
CA ARG A 428 10.72 -16.35 7.96
C ARG A 428 10.55 -17.65 7.20
N TYR A 429 11.29 -17.83 6.11
CA TYR A 429 11.29 -19.08 5.35
C TYR A 429 11.72 -20.26 6.22
N ASN A 430 12.80 -20.11 6.99
CA ASN A 430 13.28 -21.12 7.92
C ASN A 430 12.26 -21.42 9.03
N TYR A 431 11.59 -20.39 9.57
CA TYR A 431 10.52 -20.54 10.56
C TYR A 431 9.34 -21.33 9.99
N VAL A 432 8.87 -20.99 8.80
CA VAL A 432 7.77 -21.72 8.12
C VAL A 432 8.18 -23.17 7.83
N ASN A 433 9.40 -23.39 7.36
CA ASN A 433 9.93 -24.74 7.16
C ASN A 433 10.00 -25.59 8.44
N LEU A 434 10.34 -24.96 9.56
CA LEU A 434 10.46 -25.63 10.85
C LEU A 434 9.10 -26.08 11.40
N PHE A 435 8.08 -25.23 11.27
CA PHE A 435 6.76 -25.48 11.84
C PHE A 435 5.77 -26.11 10.84
N PHE A 436 6.01 -25.93 9.54
CA PHE A 436 5.16 -26.45 8.46
C PHE A 436 5.97 -27.13 7.36
N PRO A 437 6.75 -28.21 7.68
CA PRO A 437 7.66 -28.82 6.72
C PRO A 437 6.97 -29.42 5.48
N ASN A 438 5.66 -29.62 5.51
CA ASN A 438 4.87 -30.15 4.39
C ASN A 438 4.30 -29.07 3.46
N LEU A 439 4.25 -27.81 3.89
CA LEU A 439 3.74 -26.69 3.08
C LEU A 439 4.67 -26.35 1.91
N LEU A 440 5.97 -26.57 2.06
CA LEU A 440 6.99 -26.25 1.06
C LEU A 440 7.41 -27.46 0.20
N ARG A 441 6.82 -28.64 0.44
CA ARG A 441 7.05 -29.84 -0.38
C ARG A 441 6.05 -29.99 -1.53
N GLY A 442 5.47 -28.90 -2.02
CA GLY A 442 4.64 -28.91 -3.24
C GLY A 442 3.17 -29.29 -3.03
N GLN A 443 2.65 -29.21 -1.81
CA GLN A 443 1.20 -29.19 -1.60
C GLN A 443 0.73 -27.73 -1.62
N LEU A 444 0.05 -27.36 -2.69
CA LEU A 444 -0.65 -26.09 -2.85
C LEU A 444 -1.63 -25.85 -1.70
N PRO A 445 -1.88 -24.59 -1.30
CA PRO A 445 -2.78 -24.20 -0.18
C PRO A 445 -4.26 -24.46 -0.45
N GLY A 446 -4.62 -25.57 -1.04
CA GLY A 446 -5.99 -26.03 -1.24
C GLY A 446 -6.27 -27.41 -0.64
N GLN A 447 -5.27 -28.03 -0.01
CA GLN A 447 -5.40 -29.31 0.69
C GLN A 447 -4.85 -29.20 2.11
N LEU A 448 -5.45 -28.32 2.91
CA LEU A 448 -5.39 -28.46 4.36
C LEU A 448 -6.26 -29.65 4.73
N PRO A 449 -5.77 -30.63 5.51
CA PRO A 449 -6.63 -31.70 6.03
C PRO A 449 -7.70 -31.09 6.92
N GLU A 450 -8.93 -31.65 6.82
CA GLU A 450 -10.08 -31.35 7.65
C GLU A 450 -9.78 -31.39 9.15
#